data_869adee4844a9b869699d25f6821aa97
#
_entry.id   869adee4844a9b869699d25f6821aa97
#
_cell.length_a   1.000
_cell.length_b   1.000
_cell.length_c   1.000
_cell.angle_alpha   90.00
_cell.angle_beta   90.00
_cell.angle_gamma   90.00
#
_symmetry.space_group_name_H-M   'P 1'
#
loop_
_entity.id
_entity.type
_entity.pdbx_description
1 polymer ?
#
loop_
_entity_poly.entity_id
_entity_poly.type
_entity_poly.pdbx_seq_one_letter_code
_entity_poly.pdbx_strand_id
1 'polypeptide(L)'
;TAYPLNPGTYAEGKSIAEIHEAQSWRLMSWREAPKQLSWRRFFEITGLVGVRVEDEAVFADPHRLILELVHAGVVDGLRIDHVDGLADPLGYLQRLRAATGPDCYITVEKILAKGEQLPPEWPISGTTGYEFIASLAEVLVDDTNLSRLETLYDETLGTTVDRQAELRNAKGLMTDRNFEGEFTTLLKIASELAGHNGAEVEHEDIRHALRELLIAFPVY
;
A
#
# COMPACT_ATOMS: atom_id res chain seq x y z
N THR A 1 15.60 -21.25 14.51
CA THR A 1 14.28 -20.72 14.08
C THR A 1 13.38 -21.90 13.78
N ALA A 2 12.14 -21.88 14.26
CA ALA A 2 11.13 -22.89 13.98
C ALA A 2 10.15 -22.33 12.95
N TYR A 3 9.70 -23.17 12.04
CA TYR A 3 8.72 -22.81 11.01
C TYR A 3 7.50 -23.70 11.15
N PRO A 4 6.26 -23.16 11.02
CA PRO A 4 5.05 -23.95 11.07
C PRO A 4 4.98 -24.87 9.84
N LEU A 5 4.53 -26.11 10.06
CA LEU A 5 4.31 -27.05 8.97
C LEU A 5 2.81 -27.17 8.67
N ASN A 6 2.46 -27.32 7.41
CA ASN A 6 1.11 -27.64 7.01
C ASN A 6 0.71 -29.02 7.63
N PRO A 7 -0.49 -29.15 8.18
CA PRO A 7 -0.95 -30.41 8.75
C PRO A 7 -0.79 -31.58 7.77
N GLY A 8 -0.26 -32.71 8.25
CA GLY A 8 -0.09 -33.92 7.47
C GLY A 8 1.08 -33.93 6.48
N THR A 9 1.90 -32.87 6.40
CA THR A 9 3.05 -32.82 5.48
C THR A 9 4.31 -33.45 6.06
N TYR A 10 4.41 -33.56 7.38
CA TYR A 10 5.49 -34.27 8.04
C TYR A 10 5.19 -35.78 8.11
N ALA A 11 6.16 -36.60 7.72
CA ALA A 11 6.20 -38.03 7.98
C ALA A 11 7.64 -38.49 8.26
N GLU A 12 7.77 -39.49 9.12
CA GLU A 12 9.07 -40.07 9.42
C GLU A 12 9.70 -40.65 8.15
N GLY A 13 10.97 -40.34 7.91
CA GLY A 13 11.74 -40.77 6.73
C GLY A 13 11.71 -39.77 5.55
N LYS A 14 10.90 -38.72 5.59
CA LYS A 14 10.97 -37.64 4.58
C LYS A 14 12.20 -36.77 4.80
N SER A 15 12.85 -36.38 3.72
CA SER A 15 13.92 -35.41 3.75
C SER A 15 13.39 -33.99 4.06
N ILE A 16 14.27 -33.12 4.54
CA ILE A 16 13.92 -31.70 4.77
C ILE A 16 13.43 -31.03 3.48
N ALA A 17 14.02 -31.38 2.33
CA ALA A 17 13.60 -30.83 1.02
C ALA A 17 12.15 -31.23 0.67
N GLU A 18 11.79 -32.50 0.82
CA GLU A 18 10.41 -32.98 0.57
C GLU A 18 9.40 -32.37 1.54
N ILE A 19 9.80 -32.18 2.80
CA ILE A 19 8.94 -31.48 3.78
C ILE A 19 8.77 -30.01 3.38
N HIS A 20 9.84 -29.33 2.98
CA HIS A 20 9.82 -27.93 2.56
C HIS A 20 8.96 -27.70 1.30
N GLU A 21 9.08 -28.57 0.30
CA GLU A 21 8.29 -28.49 -0.93
C GLU A 21 6.78 -28.71 -0.72
N ALA A 22 6.41 -29.43 0.33
CA ALA A 22 5.02 -29.68 0.70
C ALA A 22 4.37 -28.50 1.48
N GLN A 23 5.10 -27.41 1.75
CA GLN A 23 4.56 -26.27 2.47
C GLN A 23 3.89 -25.26 1.55
N SER A 24 2.96 -24.45 2.11
CA SER A 24 2.39 -23.27 1.48
C SER A 24 3.33 -22.05 1.46
N TRP A 25 4.48 -22.18 2.08
CA TRP A 25 5.52 -21.15 2.14
C TRP A 25 6.87 -21.72 1.64
N ARG A 26 7.75 -20.83 1.19
CA ARG A 26 9.07 -21.19 0.69
C ARG A 26 10.15 -20.34 1.39
N LEU A 27 11.19 -20.98 1.89
CA LEU A 27 12.40 -20.29 2.34
C LEU A 27 13.21 -19.85 1.11
N MET A 28 13.65 -18.62 1.13
CA MET A 28 14.49 -18.05 0.06
C MET A 28 15.59 -17.18 0.67
N SER A 29 16.60 -16.85 -0.13
CA SER A 29 17.56 -15.84 0.24
C SER A 29 16.87 -14.49 0.45
N TRP A 30 17.21 -13.76 1.51
CA TRP A 30 16.71 -12.41 1.72
C TRP A 30 17.04 -11.46 0.57
N ARG A 31 18.08 -11.74 -0.22
CA ARG A 31 18.47 -10.98 -1.41
C ARG A 31 17.48 -11.12 -2.57
N GLU A 32 16.72 -12.21 -2.59
CA GLU A 32 15.67 -12.45 -3.59
C GLU A 32 14.32 -11.84 -3.18
N ALA A 33 14.21 -11.40 -1.92
CA ALA A 33 12.97 -10.85 -1.40
C ALA A 33 12.38 -9.72 -2.25
N PRO A 34 13.13 -8.71 -2.72
CA PRO A 34 12.56 -7.63 -3.54
C PRO A 34 11.87 -8.10 -4.82
N LYS A 35 12.25 -9.28 -5.34
CA LYS A 35 11.73 -9.82 -6.62
C LYS A 35 10.68 -10.92 -6.46
N GLN A 36 10.70 -11.63 -5.33
CA GLN A 36 9.95 -12.89 -5.18
C GLN A 36 9.01 -12.92 -3.97
N LEU A 37 8.82 -11.78 -3.28
CA LEU A 37 7.85 -11.71 -2.19
C LEU A 37 6.45 -11.98 -2.69
N SER A 38 5.71 -12.82 -1.94
CA SER A 38 4.34 -13.20 -2.24
C SER A 38 3.33 -12.67 -1.22
N TRP A 39 3.78 -11.88 -0.25
CA TRP A 39 2.90 -11.23 0.73
C TRP A 39 2.94 -9.72 0.61
N ARG A 40 1.87 -9.06 1.02
CA ARG A 40 1.81 -7.62 1.15
C ARG A 40 2.72 -7.18 2.30
N ARG A 41 3.56 -6.19 2.05
CA ARG A 41 4.45 -5.61 3.04
C ARG A 41 4.10 -4.13 3.26
N PHE A 42 4.57 -3.59 4.37
CA PHE A 42 4.48 -2.17 4.64
C PHE A 42 5.68 -1.48 3.96
N PHE A 43 5.41 -0.63 2.99
CA PHE A 43 6.42 -0.10 2.07
C PHE A 43 7.30 -1.23 1.50
N GLU A 44 8.64 -1.05 1.49
CA GLU A 44 9.62 -2.06 1.09
C GLU A 44 10.15 -2.92 2.25
N ILE A 45 9.55 -2.84 3.45
CA ILE A 45 10.04 -3.55 4.64
C ILE A 45 9.61 -5.00 4.59
N THR A 46 10.53 -5.88 4.20
CA THR A 46 10.27 -7.32 4.02
C THR A 46 9.91 -8.07 5.32
N GLY A 47 10.27 -7.52 6.48
CA GLY A 47 9.94 -8.09 7.78
C GLY A 47 8.53 -7.77 8.29
N LEU A 48 7.78 -6.91 7.61
CA LEU A 48 6.42 -6.54 7.96
C LEU A 48 5.44 -7.16 6.97
N VAL A 49 4.55 -7.99 7.49
CA VAL A 49 3.53 -8.70 6.69
C VAL A 49 2.18 -8.04 6.91
N GLY A 50 1.55 -7.61 5.82
CA GLY A 50 0.18 -7.10 5.86
C GLY A 50 -0.82 -8.19 6.23
N VAL A 51 -1.64 -7.91 7.23
CA VAL A 51 -2.69 -8.83 7.70
C VAL A 51 -3.95 -8.57 6.88
N ARG A 52 -4.61 -9.63 6.42
CA ARG A 52 -5.82 -9.53 5.58
C ARG A 52 -7.07 -9.23 6.42
N VAL A 53 -7.16 -8.01 6.91
CA VAL A 53 -8.27 -7.57 7.78
C VAL A 53 -9.62 -7.44 7.06
N GLU A 54 -9.64 -7.57 5.74
CA GLU A 54 -10.87 -7.68 4.95
C GLU A 54 -11.62 -9.00 5.22
N ASP A 55 -10.90 -10.05 5.61
CA ASP A 55 -11.51 -11.31 6.08
C ASP A 55 -12.08 -11.11 7.47
N GLU A 56 -13.35 -11.53 7.67
CA GLU A 56 -14.08 -11.30 8.91
C GLU A 56 -13.45 -12.00 10.12
N ALA A 57 -12.96 -13.22 9.93
CA ALA A 57 -12.30 -13.97 11.01
C ALA A 57 -10.96 -13.35 11.38
N VAL A 58 -10.23 -12.85 10.37
CA VAL A 58 -8.97 -12.13 10.59
C VAL A 58 -9.22 -10.77 11.23
N PHE A 59 -10.28 -10.04 10.83
CA PHE A 59 -10.66 -8.77 11.46
C PHE A 59 -10.92 -8.93 12.96
N ALA A 60 -11.65 -9.96 13.35
CA ALA A 60 -12.07 -10.17 14.73
C ALA A 60 -10.90 -10.31 15.71
N ASP A 61 -9.82 -10.97 15.32
CA ASP A 61 -8.70 -11.26 16.22
C ASP A 61 -7.89 -10.01 16.61
N PRO A 62 -7.28 -9.24 15.68
CA PRO A 62 -6.50 -8.05 16.03
C PRO A 62 -7.37 -6.90 16.59
N HIS A 63 -8.65 -6.84 16.26
CA HIS A 63 -9.53 -5.78 16.77
C HIS A 63 -10.16 -6.11 18.13
N ARG A 64 -10.08 -7.32 18.61
CA ARG A 64 -10.72 -7.75 19.86
C ARG A 64 -10.42 -6.83 21.04
N LEU A 65 -9.14 -6.62 21.34
CA LEU A 65 -8.74 -5.76 22.46
C LEU A 65 -9.13 -4.28 22.22
N ILE A 66 -8.99 -3.80 20.99
CA ILE A 66 -9.34 -2.41 20.64
C ILE A 66 -10.84 -2.18 20.86
N LEU A 67 -11.68 -3.10 20.41
CA LEU A 67 -13.14 -3.02 20.59
C LEU A 67 -13.55 -3.16 22.06
N GLU A 68 -12.90 -4.02 22.83
CA GLU A 68 -13.10 -4.10 24.28
C GLU A 68 -12.85 -2.76 24.99
N LEU A 69 -11.77 -2.05 24.62
CA LEU A 69 -11.41 -0.74 25.16
C LEU A 69 -12.41 0.36 24.74
N VAL A 70 -12.86 0.36 23.50
CA VAL A 70 -13.91 1.28 23.02
C VAL A 70 -15.22 1.07 23.77
N HIS A 71 -15.68 -0.17 23.88
CA HIS A 71 -16.94 -0.50 24.56
C HIS A 71 -16.89 -0.25 26.08
N ALA A 72 -15.70 -0.33 26.68
CA ALA A 72 -15.49 0.03 28.08
C ALA A 72 -15.40 1.53 28.31
N GLY A 73 -15.46 2.36 27.27
CA GLY A 73 -15.30 3.82 27.37
C GLY A 73 -13.90 4.28 27.80
N VAL A 74 -12.88 3.44 27.57
CA VAL A 74 -11.48 3.77 27.84
C VAL A 74 -10.86 4.51 26.66
N VAL A 75 -11.38 4.26 25.46
CA VAL A 75 -10.96 4.88 24.21
C VAL A 75 -12.16 5.55 23.57
N ASP A 76 -12.05 6.85 23.26
CA ASP A 76 -13.12 7.66 22.66
C ASP A 76 -13.09 7.68 21.15
N GLY A 77 -11.96 7.32 20.53
CA GLY A 77 -11.81 7.32 19.08
C GLY A 77 -10.65 6.48 18.60
N LEU A 78 -10.66 6.22 17.30
CA LEU A 78 -9.67 5.39 16.61
C LEU A 78 -9.03 6.18 15.46
N ARG A 79 -7.74 5.99 15.29
CA ARG A 79 -7.00 6.39 14.09
C ARG A 79 -6.59 5.15 13.32
N ILE A 80 -7.05 5.04 12.09
CA ILE A 80 -6.72 3.92 11.20
C ILE A 80 -5.59 4.34 10.29
N ASP A 81 -4.47 3.69 10.45
CA ASP A 81 -3.27 3.90 9.66
C ASP A 81 -3.37 3.19 8.31
N HIS A 82 -2.88 3.84 7.24
CA HIS A 82 -2.73 3.25 5.91
C HIS A 82 -4.00 2.57 5.36
N VAL A 83 -5.16 3.20 5.52
CA VAL A 83 -6.45 2.63 5.09
C VAL A 83 -6.53 2.39 3.58
N ASP A 84 -5.90 3.23 2.77
CA ASP A 84 -5.82 3.11 1.32
C ASP A 84 -4.92 1.96 0.85
N GLY A 85 -4.15 1.39 1.75
CA GLY A 85 -3.48 0.12 1.54
C GLY A 85 -4.39 -1.12 1.50
N LEU A 86 -5.66 -1.02 1.89
CA LEU A 86 -6.61 -2.13 1.87
C LEU A 86 -7.18 -2.36 0.45
N ALA A 87 -7.58 -3.60 0.15
CA ALA A 87 -8.26 -3.93 -1.10
C ALA A 87 -9.72 -3.42 -1.12
N ASP A 88 -10.38 -3.40 0.05
CA ASP A 88 -11.73 -2.88 0.25
C ASP A 88 -11.77 -1.96 1.50
N PRO A 89 -11.31 -0.71 1.36
CA PRO A 89 -11.35 0.25 2.47
C PRO A 89 -12.76 0.52 2.99
N LEU A 90 -13.75 0.62 2.09
CA LEU A 90 -15.13 0.89 2.46
C LEU A 90 -15.72 -0.24 3.30
N GLY A 91 -15.59 -1.47 2.86
CA GLY A 91 -16.08 -2.64 3.60
C GLY A 91 -15.42 -2.78 4.98
N TYR A 92 -14.11 -2.51 5.07
CA TYR A 92 -13.40 -2.47 6.34
C TYR A 92 -13.97 -1.39 7.28
N LEU A 93 -14.12 -0.16 6.81
CA LEU A 93 -14.62 0.97 7.60
C LEU A 93 -16.08 0.80 8.02
N GLN A 94 -16.92 0.22 7.17
CA GLN A 94 -18.30 -0.13 7.52
C GLN A 94 -18.35 -1.18 8.63
N ARG A 95 -17.51 -2.21 8.55
CA ARG A 95 -17.40 -3.24 9.60
C ARG A 95 -16.88 -2.64 10.92
N LEU A 96 -15.87 -1.79 10.85
CA LEU A 96 -15.32 -1.11 12.02
C LEU A 96 -16.39 -0.21 12.67
N ARG A 97 -17.11 0.58 11.88
CA ARG A 97 -18.21 1.45 12.37
C ARG A 97 -19.33 0.63 13.01
N ALA A 98 -19.71 -0.49 12.40
CA ALA A 98 -20.70 -1.39 12.97
C ALA A 98 -20.24 -1.98 14.32
N ALA A 99 -18.96 -2.30 14.43
CA ALA A 99 -18.39 -2.86 15.65
C ALA A 99 -18.18 -1.83 16.78
N THR A 100 -17.83 -0.58 16.44
CA THR A 100 -17.56 0.47 17.44
C THR A 100 -18.79 1.28 17.85
N GLY A 101 -19.86 1.24 17.04
CA GLY A 101 -21.05 2.06 17.22
C GLY A 101 -20.98 3.44 16.53
N PRO A 102 -22.12 4.17 16.48
CA PRO A 102 -22.24 5.41 15.71
C PRO A 102 -21.41 6.55 16.26
N ASP A 103 -21.18 6.60 17.58
CA ASP A 103 -20.60 7.74 18.28
C ASP A 103 -19.06 7.68 18.37
N CYS A 104 -18.43 6.56 18.03
CA CYS A 104 -16.98 6.43 18.05
C CYS A 104 -16.34 7.39 17.02
N TYR A 105 -15.38 8.21 17.46
CA TYR A 105 -14.65 9.10 16.58
C TYR A 105 -13.60 8.34 15.77
N ILE A 106 -13.79 8.22 14.45
CA ILE A 106 -12.88 7.46 13.59
C ILE A 106 -12.23 8.41 12.59
N THR A 107 -10.90 8.49 12.62
CA THR A 107 -10.10 9.15 11.60
C THR A 107 -9.25 8.15 10.84
N VAL A 108 -8.97 8.47 9.59
CA VAL A 108 -8.13 7.64 8.73
C VAL A 108 -6.86 8.39 8.33
N GLU A 109 -5.74 7.67 8.26
CA GLU A 109 -4.57 8.17 7.60
C GLU A 109 -4.75 7.98 6.09
N LYS A 110 -5.15 9.05 5.45
CA LYS A 110 -5.19 9.20 4.02
C LYS A 110 -4.59 10.56 3.67
N ILE A 111 -3.53 10.56 2.89
CA ILE A 111 -2.90 11.78 2.40
C ILE A 111 -3.63 12.19 1.12
N LEU A 112 -4.46 13.21 1.23
CA LEU A 112 -5.23 13.72 0.10
C LEU A 112 -4.33 14.57 -0.80
N ALA A 113 -4.37 14.29 -2.10
CA ALA A 113 -3.78 15.14 -3.12
C ALA A 113 -4.58 16.46 -3.25
N LYS A 114 -4.00 17.47 -3.91
CA LYS A 114 -4.67 18.75 -4.14
C LYS A 114 -5.97 18.55 -4.93
N GLY A 115 -7.09 18.88 -4.31
CA GLY A 115 -8.43 18.73 -4.88
C GLY A 115 -9.05 17.33 -4.72
N GLU A 116 -8.32 16.36 -4.15
CA GLU A 116 -8.87 15.06 -3.78
C GLU A 116 -9.78 15.20 -2.55
N GLN A 117 -10.85 14.43 -2.51
CA GLN A 117 -11.77 14.38 -1.38
C GLN A 117 -11.96 12.94 -0.93
N LEU A 118 -12.23 12.76 0.36
CA LEU A 118 -12.64 11.46 0.88
C LEU A 118 -13.96 11.02 0.23
N PRO A 119 -14.13 9.73 -0.08
CA PRO A 119 -15.41 9.21 -0.50
C PRO A 119 -16.50 9.52 0.55
N PRO A 120 -17.61 10.17 0.17
CA PRO A 120 -18.64 10.59 1.13
C PRO A 120 -19.34 9.42 1.84
N GLU A 121 -19.27 8.22 1.27
CA GLU A 121 -19.84 7.00 1.84
C GLU A 121 -18.97 6.38 2.94
N TRP A 122 -17.75 6.85 3.17
CA TRP A 122 -16.93 6.34 4.25
C TRP A 122 -17.48 6.77 5.62
N PRO A 123 -17.84 5.83 6.51
CA PRO A 123 -18.47 6.12 7.78
C PRO A 123 -17.45 6.57 8.84
N ILE A 124 -16.73 7.65 8.56
CA ILE A 124 -15.63 8.18 9.36
C ILE A 124 -15.86 9.64 9.74
N SER A 125 -15.06 10.15 10.65
CA SER A 125 -15.09 11.55 11.09
C SER A 125 -14.21 12.48 10.26
N GLY A 126 -13.20 11.92 9.59
CA GLY A 126 -12.26 12.67 8.76
C GLY A 126 -10.91 11.99 8.61
N THR A 127 -9.91 12.79 8.21
CA THR A 127 -8.52 12.37 8.07
C THR A 127 -7.69 12.70 9.31
N THR A 128 -6.41 12.31 9.29
CA THR A 128 -5.42 12.74 10.30
C THR A 128 -4.87 14.16 10.07
N GLY A 129 -5.36 14.88 9.03
CA GLY A 129 -5.11 16.32 8.85
C GLY A 129 -3.87 16.68 8.04
N TYR A 130 -3.39 15.84 7.13
CA TYR A 130 -2.30 16.22 6.22
C TYR A 130 -2.68 17.42 5.32
N GLU A 131 -3.94 17.51 4.91
CA GLU A 131 -4.49 18.66 4.18
C GLU A 131 -4.46 19.95 5.01
N PHE A 132 -4.58 19.88 6.33
CA PHE A 132 -4.40 21.02 7.21
C PHE A 132 -2.95 21.52 7.19
N ILE A 133 -1.97 20.61 7.23
CA ILE A 133 -0.55 20.95 7.11
C ILE A 133 -0.26 21.63 5.79
N ALA A 134 -0.82 21.11 4.69
CA ALA A 134 -0.69 21.70 3.36
C ALA A 134 -1.27 23.12 3.31
N SER A 135 -2.49 23.31 3.83
CA SER A 135 -3.16 24.60 3.89
C SER A 135 -2.40 25.61 4.78
N LEU A 136 -1.85 25.15 5.89
CA LEU A 136 -1.03 25.99 6.77
C LEU A 136 0.26 26.45 6.06
N ALA A 137 0.90 25.55 5.32
CA ALA A 137 2.07 25.88 4.52
C ALA A 137 1.74 26.93 3.44
N GLU A 138 0.60 26.78 2.75
CA GLU A 138 0.14 27.76 1.76
C GLU A 138 -0.08 29.16 2.38
N VAL A 139 -0.61 29.26 3.61
CA VAL A 139 -0.79 30.55 4.29
C VAL A 139 0.56 31.18 4.71
N LEU A 140 1.54 30.37 5.05
CA LEU A 140 2.84 30.85 5.53
C LEU A 140 3.85 31.12 4.40
N VAL A 141 3.56 30.75 3.18
CA VAL A 141 4.45 30.92 2.02
C VAL A 141 3.89 31.99 1.10
N ASP A 142 4.68 33.04 0.87
CA ASP A 142 4.42 34.02 -0.19
C ASP A 142 4.93 33.47 -1.53
N ASP A 143 4.02 33.02 -2.39
CA ASP A 143 4.35 32.44 -3.70
C ASP A 143 4.63 33.48 -4.80
N THR A 144 4.44 34.78 -4.54
CA THR A 144 4.67 35.84 -5.50
C THR A 144 6.13 35.91 -6.00
N ASN A 145 7.08 35.44 -5.22
CA ASN A 145 8.49 35.38 -5.54
C ASN A 145 9.02 33.97 -5.83
N LEU A 146 8.15 32.98 -5.97
CA LEU A 146 8.55 31.59 -6.19
C LEU A 146 9.43 31.41 -7.44
N SER A 147 9.09 32.10 -8.54
CA SER A 147 9.87 32.06 -9.77
C SER A 147 11.32 32.53 -9.60
N ARG A 148 11.53 33.51 -8.70
CA ARG A 148 12.89 33.99 -8.38
C ARG A 148 13.69 32.94 -7.61
N LEU A 149 13.01 32.21 -6.69
CA LEU A 149 13.63 31.10 -5.96
C LEU A 149 13.97 29.94 -6.90
N GLU A 150 13.09 29.64 -7.83
CA GLU A 150 13.31 28.62 -8.86
C GLU A 150 14.52 28.96 -9.74
N THR A 151 14.62 30.22 -10.19
CA THR A 151 15.78 30.69 -10.96
C THR A 151 17.09 30.52 -10.17
N LEU A 152 17.10 30.93 -8.90
CA LEU A 152 18.28 30.77 -8.05
C LEU A 152 18.66 29.30 -7.84
N TYR A 153 17.65 28.42 -7.72
CA TYR A 153 17.85 26.98 -7.60
C TYR A 153 18.51 26.41 -8.86
N ASP A 154 17.97 26.74 -10.04
CA ASP A 154 18.50 26.32 -11.34
C ASP A 154 19.93 26.83 -11.56
N GLU A 155 20.20 28.11 -11.23
CA GLU A 155 21.54 28.67 -11.27
C GLU A 155 22.53 27.94 -10.35
N THR A 156 22.09 27.59 -9.17
CA THR A 156 22.91 26.84 -8.19
C THR A 156 23.26 25.44 -8.66
N LEU A 157 22.32 24.77 -9.33
CA LEU A 157 22.51 23.44 -9.90
C LEU A 157 23.24 23.46 -11.24
N GLY A 158 23.27 24.61 -11.92
CA GLY A 158 23.84 24.77 -13.27
C GLY A 158 22.94 24.11 -14.36
N THR A 159 21.70 23.82 -14.06
CA THR A 159 20.73 23.24 -15.00
C THR A 159 19.30 23.56 -14.58
N THR A 160 18.39 23.65 -15.55
CA THR A 160 16.95 23.79 -15.28
C THR A 160 16.36 22.43 -14.91
N VAL A 161 15.61 22.39 -13.82
CA VAL A 161 14.94 21.17 -13.33
C VAL A 161 13.51 21.09 -13.87
N ASP A 162 13.24 20.07 -14.68
CA ASP A 162 11.89 19.68 -15.05
C ASP A 162 11.28 18.80 -13.93
N ARG A 163 10.46 19.41 -13.08
CA ARG A 163 9.83 18.73 -11.93
C ARG A 163 8.92 17.58 -12.36
N GLN A 164 8.26 17.68 -13.51
CA GLN A 164 7.39 16.62 -14.02
C GLN A 164 8.23 15.41 -14.48
N ALA A 165 9.33 15.67 -15.16
CA ALA A 165 10.27 14.62 -15.54
C ALA A 165 10.87 13.95 -14.29
N GLU A 166 11.27 14.72 -13.27
CA GLU A 166 11.79 14.16 -12.02
C GLU A 166 10.77 13.31 -11.28
N LEU A 167 9.50 13.76 -11.20
CA LEU A 167 8.42 12.97 -10.61
C LEU A 167 8.20 11.65 -11.36
N ARG A 168 8.19 11.68 -12.71
CA ARG A 168 8.08 10.47 -13.52
C ARG A 168 9.25 9.52 -13.29
N ASN A 169 10.47 10.07 -13.26
CA ASN A 169 11.69 9.30 -13.00
C ASN A 169 11.64 8.63 -11.61
N ALA A 170 11.22 9.36 -10.59
CA ALA A 170 11.10 8.84 -9.23
C ALA A 170 10.05 7.71 -9.14
N LYS A 171 8.86 7.89 -9.74
CA LYS A 171 7.83 6.84 -9.80
C LYS A 171 8.33 5.61 -10.58
N GLY A 172 9.03 5.82 -11.70
CA GLY A 172 9.65 4.74 -12.47
C GLY A 172 10.68 3.97 -11.64
N LEU A 173 11.55 4.68 -10.91
CA LEU A 173 12.55 4.07 -10.03
C LEU A 173 11.91 3.21 -8.95
N MET A 174 10.83 3.69 -8.32
CA MET A 174 10.09 2.93 -7.32
C MET A 174 9.50 1.64 -7.91
N THR A 175 8.86 1.74 -9.09
CA THR A 175 8.29 0.58 -9.80
C THR A 175 9.36 -0.43 -10.20
N ASP A 176 10.48 0.04 -10.73
CA ASP A 176 11.52 -0.82 -11.33
C ASP A 176 12.46 -1.46 -10.28
N ARG A 177 12.53 -0.90 -9.05
CA ARG A 177 13.48 -1.36 -8.02
C ARG A 177 12.82 -1.74 -6.70
N ASN A 178 12.12 -0.79 -6.08
CA ASN A 178 11.62 -0.98 -4.71
C ASN A 178 10.41 -1.92 -4.67
N PHE A 179 9.56 -1.89 -5.71
CA PHE A 179 8.33 -2.68 -5.82
C PHE A 179 8.36 -3.65 -7.02
N GLU A 180 9.54 -4.11 -7.43
CA GLU A 180 9.69 -5.04 -8.56
C GLU A 180 8.89 -6.35 -8.34
N GLY A 181 8.80 -6.86 -7.11
CA GLY A 181 8.04 -8.06 -6.78
C GLY A 181 6.53 -7.87 -6.95
N GLU A 182 6.01 -6.76 -6.43
CA GLU A 182 4.61 -6.37 -6.58
C GLU A 182 4.25 -6.10 -8.05
N PHE A 183 5.12 -5.39 -8.76
CA PHE A 183 4.97 -5.15 -10.20
C PHE A 183 4.97 -6.46 -11.01
N THR A 184 5.88 -7.39 -10.70
CA THR A 184 5.93 -8.72 -11.35
C THR A 184 4.64 -9.51 -11.10
N THR A 185 4.06 -9.41 -9.90
CA THR A 185 2.78 -10.05 -9.58
C THR A 185 1.64 -9.44 -10.40
N LEU A 186 1.56 -8.11 -10.49
CA LEU A 186 0.57 -7.42 -11.33
C LEU A 186 0.72 -7.76 -12.80
N LEU A 187 1.96 -7.80 -13.30
CA LEU A 187 2.26 -8.17 -14.69
C LEU A 187 1.79 -9.60 -15.01
N LYS A 188 2.01 -10.54 -14.10
CA LYS A 188 1.52 -11.91 -14.24
C LYS A 188 0.01 -11.95 -14.36
N ILE A 189 -0.72 -11.26 -13.45
CA ILE A 189 -2.18 -11.19 -13.47
C ILE A 189 -2.67 -10.55 -14.78
N ALA A 190 -2.06 -9.44 -15.20
CA ALA A 190 -2.42 -8.76 -16.45
C ALA A 190 -2.22 -9.65 -17.67
N SER A 191 -1.10 -10.39 -17.72
CA SER A 191 -0.80 -11.32 -18.81
C SER A 191 -1.78 -12.50 -18.86
N GLU A 192 -2.14 -13.06 -17.70
CA GLU A 192 -3.14 -14.12 -17.58
C GLU A 192 -4.53 -13.64 -18.08
N LEU A 193 -4.95 -12.44 -17.67
CA LEU A 193 -6.21 -11.84 -18.12
C LEU A 193 -6.24 -11.57 -19.63
N ALA A 194 -5.13 -11.06 -20.20
CA ALA A 194 -5.00 -10.85 -21.64
C ALA A 194 -5.16 -12.18 -22.40
N GLY A 195 -4.47 -13.23 -21.96
CA GLY A 195 -4.57 -14.56 -22.55
C GLY A 195 -5.98 -15.16 -22.47
N HIS A 196 -6.67 -15.02 -21.34
CA HIS A 196 -8.06 -15.47 -21.18
C HIS A 196 -9.04 -14.75 -22.12
N ASN A 197 -8.77 -13.49 -22.42
CA ASN A 197 -9.60 -12.68 -23.33
C ASN A 197 -9.20 -12.86 -24.82
N GLY A 198 -8.27 -13.78 -25.14
CA GLY A 198 -7.81 -14.03 -26.48
C GLY A 198 -7.01 -12.89 -27.11
N ALA A 199 -6.45 -12.00 -26.31
CA ALA A 199 -5.61 -10.91 -26.79
C ALA A 199 -4.20 -11.46 -27.09
N GLU A 200 -3.77 -11.33 -28.34
CA GLU A 200 -2.40 -11.60 -28.77
C GLU A 200 -1.56 -10.34 -28.51
N VAL A 201 -1.10 -10.18 -27.26
CA VAL A 201 -0.26 -9.04 -26.84
C VAL A 201 1.05 -9.59 -26.29
N GLU A 202 2.15 -9.04 -26.76
CA GLU A 202 3.47 -9.42 -26.29
C GLU A 202 3.64 -9.06 -24.80
N HIS A 203 4.32 -9.91 -24.05
CA HIS A 203 4.53 -9.74 -22.61
C HIS A 203 5.21 -8.39 -22.27
N GLU A 204 6.15 -7.96 -23.11
CA GLU A 204 6.85 -6.68 -22.93
C GLU A 204 5.94 -5.47 -23.18
N ASP A 205 4.96 -5.58 -24.07
CA ASP A 205 3.97 -4.51 -24.31
C ASP A 205 3.06 -4.35 -23.08
N ILE A 206 2.61 -5.47 -22.50
CA ILE A 206 1.82 -5.46 -21.25
C ILE A 206 2.66 -4.85 -20.13
N ARG A 207 3.94 -5.23 -20.00
CA ARG A 207 4.87 -4.70 -19.01
C ARG A 207 5.02 -3.19 -19.16
N HIS A 208 5.25 -2.71 -20.37
CA HIS A 208 5.42 -1.30 -20.66
C HIS A 208 4.15 -0.51 -20.35
N ALA A 209 3.00 -0.96 -20.82
CA ALA A 209 1.71 -0.32 -20.59
C ALA A 209 1.36 -0.25 -19.10
N LEU A 210 1.55 -1.34 -18.37
CA LEU A 210 1.30 -1.39 -16.93
C LEU A 210 2.22 -0.43 -16.16
N ARG A 211 3.50 -0.37 -16.53
CA ARG A 211 4.46 0.55 -15.94
C ARG A 211 4.04 2.00 -16.15
N GLU A 212 3.69 2.39 -17.38
CA GLU A 212 3.26 3.74 -17.69
C GLU A 212 1.95 4.11 -17.00
N LEU A 213 1.03 3.16 -16.84
CA LEU A 213 -0.21 3.34 -16.08
C LEU A 213 0.08 3.67 -14.61
N LEU A 214 0.98 2.94 -13.97
CA LEU A 214 1.37 3.17 -12.57
C LEU A 214 2.06 4.53 -12.40
N ILE A 215 2.95 4.91 -13.35
CA ILE A 215 3.63 6.22 -13.33
C ILE A 215 2.62 7.36 -13.53
N ALA A 216 1.64 7.17 -14.41
CA ALA A 216 0.62 8.17 -14.70
C ALA A 216 -0.45 8.31 -13.61
N PHE A 217 -0.52 7.38 -12.65
CA PHE A 217 -1.54 7.39 -11.61
C PHE A 217 -1.48 8.70 -10.80
N PRO A 218 -2.61 9.47 -10.72
CA PRO A 218 -2.56 10.86 -10.27
C PRO A 218 -2.53 11.05 -8.76
N VAL A 219 -2.88 10.02 -7.99
CA VAL A 219 -3.00 10.09 -6.53
C VAL A 219 -1.95 9.21 -5.85
N TYR A 220 -1.73 9.51 -4.58
CA TYR A 220 -0.87 8.74 -3.71
C TYR A 220 -1.57 7.45 -3.24
#